data_b574088a6ecccec1d1e5c30a90a7cebc
#
_entry.id   b574088a6ecccec1d1e5c30a90a7cebc
#
_cell.length_a   1.000
_cell.length_b   1.000
_cell.length_c   1.000
_cell.angle_alpha   90.00
_cell.angle_beta   90.00
_cell.angle_gamma   90.00
#
_symmetry.space_group_name_H-M   'P 1'
#
loop_
_entity.id
_entity.type
_entity.pdbx_description
1 polymer ?
#
loop_
_entity_poly.entity_id
_entity_poly.type
_entity_poly.pdbx_seq_one_letter_code
_entity_poly.pdbx_strand_id
1 'polypeptide(L)'
;MGWGESQLGRGETIADTARVLSRYVDAVVARVYRQADLVEMARYAKIPVINALSDLYHPCQIVADLYTMWEKFGFLEGLKVAYIGDGNNVCNSLLIGCSKMGIDISVACPYGYEPSSEALDSAKRNAEETGSKVKVLRDPFEAAREADVIYTDTFVSMGDEAEREERLSAFLPRYQVNAELLKVASENALFMHCLPAHRNEEVTDEVIDGSHSVVWDEAENRLHTAKAILAKIVK
;
A
#
# COMPACT_ATOMS: atom_id res chain seq x y z
N MET A 1 12.17 -1.97 -18.71
CA MET A 1 12.46 -0.82 -19.61
C MET A 1 12.29 0.45 -18.80
N GLY A 2 13.36 1.18 -18.59
CA GLY A 2 13.34 2.43 -17.81
C GLY A 2 12.82 3.60 -18.64
N TRP A 3 12.31 4.64 -17.95
CA TRP A 3 11.81 5.85 -18.62
C TRP A 3 12.86 6.48 -19.54
N GLY A 4 14.10 6.64 -19.06
CA GLY A 4 15.22 7.20 -19.85
C GLY A 4 15.77 6.29 -20.96
N GLU A 5 15.40 5.01 -20.95
CA GLU A 5 15.82 4.01 -21.94
C GLU A 5 14.80 3.84 -23.08
N SER A 6 13.63 4.43 -22.95
CA SER A 6 12.53 4.38 -23.89
C SER A 6 12.33 5.69 -24.64
N GLN A 7 11.52 5.68 -25.69
CA GLN A 7 11.17 6.89 -26.44
C GLN A 7 10.27 7.84 -25.59
N LEU A 8 9.62 7.35 -24.55
CA LEU A 8 8.90 8.19 -23.57
C LEU A 8 9.78 9.28 -22.96
N GLY A 9 11.01 8.94 -22.59
CA GLY A 9 12.00 9.92 -22.11
C GLY A 9 12.55 10.85 -23.19
N ARG A 10 12.18 10.65 -24.46
CA ARG A 10 12.63 11.43 -25.63
C ARG A 10 11.48 12.17 -26.32
N GLY A 11 10.31 12.24 -25.69
CA GLY A 11 9.18 13.04 -26.16
C GLY A 11 8.08 12.28 -26.90
N GLU A 12 8.12 10.94 -26.96
CA GLU A 12 6.96 10.16 -27.42
C GLU A 12 5.80 10.29 -26.43
N THR A 13 4.59 10.41 -26.93
CA THR A 13 3.40 10.50 -26.06
C THR A 13 3.09 9.14 -25.42
N ILE A 14 2.51 9.15 -24.21
CA ILE A 14 2.04 7.93 -23.55
C ILE A 14 1.01 7.22 -24.40
N ALA A 15 0.12 7.98 -25.06
CA ALA A 15 -0.91 7.48 -25.94
C ALA A 15 -0.31 6.69 -27.13
N ASP A 16 0.76 7.18 -27.75
CA ASP A 16 1.40 6.51 -28.88
C ASP A 16 2.16 5.27 -28.43
N THR A 17 2.91 5.38 -27.33
CA THR A 17 3.56 4.22 -26.69
C THR A 17 2.53 3.11 -26.37
N ALA A 18 1.38 3.46 -25.79
CA ALA A 18 0.32 2.49 -25.47
C ALA A 18 -0.23 1.78 -26.72
N ARG A 19 -0.42 2.52 -27.83
CA ARG A 19 -0.86 1.96 -29.12
C ARG A 19 0.17 1.01 -29.72
N VAL A 20 1.45 1.36 -29.64
CA VAL A 20 2.55 0.54 -30.17
C VAL A 20 2.69 -0.74 -29.33
N LEU A 21 2.77 -0.62 -27.99
CA LEU A 21 2.88 -1.77 -27.09
C LEU A 21 1.71 -2.76 -27.26
N SER A 22 0.50 -2.24 -27.53
CA SER A 22 -0.66 -3.09 -27.82
C SER A 22 -0.52 -3.97 -29.06
N ARG A 23 0.53 -3.79 -29.88
CA ARG A 23 0.84 -4.63 -31.05
C ARG A 23 1.95 -5.64 -30.77
N TYR A 24 2.66 -5.51 -29.66
CA TYR A 24 3.87 -6.27 -29.36
C TYR A 24 3.71 -7.25 -28.21
N VAL A 25 2.83 -6.91 -27.25
CA VAL A 25 2.70 -7.66 -25.99
C VAL A 25 1.24 -7.88 -25.63
N ASP A 26 0.98 -8.82 -24.71
CA ASP A 26 -0.36 -9.19 -24.27
C ASP A 26 -0.82 -8.41 -23.01
N ALA A 27 0.10 -7.78 -22.30
CA ALA A 27 -0.18 -6.90 -21.16
C ALA A 27 1.01 -5.96 -20.90
N VAL A 28 0.76 -4.84 -20.22
CA VAL A 28 1.79 -3.95 -19.72
C VAL A 28 1.73 -3.94 -18.19
N VAL A 29 2.86 -4.19 -17.55
CA VAL A 29 3.04 -4.01 -16.10
C VAL A 29 3.95 -2.79 -15.94
N ALA A 30 3.42 -1.71 -15.36
CA ALA A 30 4.13 -0.44 -15.29
C ALA A 30 4.27 0.06 -13.85
N ARG A 31 5.52 0.38 -13.47
CA ARG A 31 5.86 1.17 -12.29
C ARG A 31 6.24 2.56 -12.77
N VAL A 32 5.47 3.56 -12.39
CA VAL A 32 5.62 4.94 -12.83
C VAL A 32 5.61 5.89 -11.62
N TYR A 33 5.99 7.15 -11.86
CA TYR A 33 5.81 8.16 -10.82
C TYR A 33 4.35 8.63 -10.81
N ARG A 34 3.84 9.19 -11.91
CA ARG A 34 2.49 9.79 -11.93
C ARG A 34 1.40 8.77 -12.22
N GLN A 35 0.40 8.67 -11.36
CA GLN A 35 -0.81 7.87 -11.59
C GLN A 35 -1.52 8.25 -12.90
N ALA A 36 -1.52 9.53 -13.26
CA ALA A 36 -2.13 10.01 -14.50
C ALA A 36 -1.55 9.35 -15.76
N ASP A 37 -0.26 9.01 -15.75
CA ASP A 37 0.41 8.36 -16.87
C ASP A 37 -0.12 6.93 -17.09
N LEU A 38 -0.43 6.21 -16.00
CA LEU A 38 -1.09 4.89 -16.09
C LEU A 38 -2.52 4.98 -16.59
N VAL A 39 -3.26 5.98 -16.13
CA VAL A 39 -4.64 6.21 -16.58
C VAL A 39 -4.67 6.54 -18.05
N GLU A 40 -3.75 7.39 -18.54
CA GLU A 40 -3.62 7.68 -19.97
C GLU A 40 -3.21 6.44 -20.77
N MET A 41 -2.22 5.68 -20.29
CA MET A 41 -1.80 4.44 -20.93
C MET A 41 -2.96 3.45 -21.05
N ALA A 42 -3.71 3.22 -19.98
CA ALA A 42 -4.85 2.32 -19.97
C ALA A 42 -5.98 2.76 -20.92
N ARG A 43 -6.17 4.08 -21.09
CA ARG A 43 -7.17 4.65 -22.00
C ARG A 43 -6.87 4.35 -23.46
N TYR A 44 -5.59 4.33 -23.85
CA TYR A 44 -5.19 4.17 -25.26
C TYR A 44 -4.68 2.76 -25.59
N ALA A 45 -4.36 1.95 -24.60
CA ALA A 45 -3.99 0.55 -24.80
C ALA A 45 -5.22 -0.30 -25.17
N LYS A 46 -4.99 -1.33 -26.01
CA LYS A 46 -5.97 -2.39 -26.31
C LYS A 46 -5.71 -3.68 -25.53
N ILE A 47 -4.75 -3.63 -24.63
CA ILE A 47 -4.30 -4.72 -23.76
C ILE A 47 -4.38 -4.26 -22.32
N PRO A 48 -4.42 -5.18 -21.34
CA PRO A 48 -4.40 -4.83 -19.93
C PRO A 48 -3.18 -4.00 -19.55
N VAL A 49 -3.42 -2.98 -18.70
CA VAL A 49 -2.36 -2.18 -18.05
C VAL A 49 -2.46 -2.42 -16.55
N ILE A 50 -1.41 -2.97 -15.97
CA ILE A 50 -1.34 -3.33 -14.55
C ILE A 50 -0.48 -2.28 -13.84
N ASN A 51 -1.07 -1.62 -12.84
CA ASN A 51 -0.36 -0.70 -11.96
C ASN A 51 0.54 -1.50 -10.99
N ALA A 52 1.85 -1.55 -11.24
CA ALA A 52 2.80 -2.17 -10.32
C ALA A 52 3.16 -1.25 -9.15
N LEU A 53 3.12 0.07 -9.35
CA LEU A 53 3.23 1.15 -8.38
C LEU A 53 3.11 2.50 -9.09
N SER A 54 2.47 3.47 -8.44
CA SER A 54 2.52 4.89 -8.80
C SER A 54 2.72 5.75 -7.54
N ASP A 55 2.81 7.07 -7.70
CA ASP A 55 2.83 8.04 -6.59
C ASP A 55 1.57 7.91 -5.70
N LEU A 56 0.44 7.59 -6.28
CA LEU A 56 -0.86 7.57 -5.59
C LEU A 56 -1.28 6.19 -5.10
N TYR A 57 -0.91 5.09 -5.80
CA TYR A 57 -1.39 3.74 -5.50
C TYR A 57 -0.34 2.65 -5.70
N HIS A 58 -0.48 1.57 -4.89
CA HIS A 58 0.27 0.33 -5.01
C HIS A 58 -0.66 -0.92 -4.97
N PRO A 59 -1.58 -1.09 -5.92
CA PRO A 59 -2.65 -2.09 -5.82
C PRO A 59 -2.14 -3.54 -5.78
N CYS A 60 -1.04 -3.83 -6.48
CA CYS A 60 -0.47 -5.18 -6.45
C CYS A 60 0.10 -5.57 -5.07
N GLN A 61 0.52 -4.58 -4.25
CA GLN A 61 0.91 -4.83 -2.87
C GLN A 61 -0.32 -5.23 -2.06
N ILE A 62 -1.38 -4.44 -2.14
CA ILE A 62 -2.56 -4.65 -1.30
C ILE A 62 -3.26 -5.98 -1.60
N VAL A 63 -3.22 -6.46 -2.83
CA VAL A 63 -3.72 -7.82 -3.15
C VAL A 63 -2.92 -8.88 -2.39
N ALA A 64 -1.60 -8.71 -2.25
CA ALA A 64 -0.77 -9.63 -1.47
C ALA A 64 -1.02 -9.50 0.04
N ASP A 65 -1.21 -8.28 0.53
CA ASP A 65 -1.49 -8.02 1.94
C ASP A 65 -2.81 -8.66 2.36
N LEU A 66 -3.88 -8.45 1.58
CA LEU A 66 -5.18 -9.07 1.80
C LEU A 66 -5.10 -10.60 1.73
N TYR A 67 -4.32 -11.14 0.79
CA TYR A 67 -4.12 -12.58 0.69
C TYR A 67 -3.35 -13.10 1.91
N THR A 68 -2.32 -12.41 2.39
CA THR A 68 -1.58 -12.77 3.62
C THR A 68 -2.49 -12.74 4.84
N MET A 69 -3.32 -11.70 5.00
CA MET A 69 -4.31 -11.64 6.07
C MET A 69 -5.26 -12.85 6.00
N TRP A 70 -5.77 -13.15 4.80
CA TRP A 70 -6.65 -14.29 4.61
C TRP A 70 -5.98 -15.64 4.93
N GLU A 71 -4.74 -15.84 4.55
CA GLU A 71 -3.98 -17.06 4.90
C GLU A 71 -3.80 -17.23 6.41
N LYS A 72 -3.56 -16.13 7.13
CA LYS A 72 -3.29 -16.16 8.57
C LYS A 72 -4.56 -16.28 9.40
N PHE A 73 -5.64 -15.61 9.02
CA PHE A 73 -6.89 -15.57 9.79
C PHE A 73 -7.99 -16.50 9.24
N GLY A 74 -7.95 -16.88 7.96
CA GLY A 74 -8.99 -17.65 7.30
C GLY A 74 -10.22 -16.85 6.86
N PHE A 75 -10.28 -15.55 7.19
CA PHE A 75 -11.35 -14.62 6.83
C PHE A 75 -10.77 -13.21 6.71
N LEU A 76 -11.57 -12.29 6.15
CA LEU A 76 -11.18 -10.87 6.02
C LEU A 76 -12.20 -9.94 6.67
N GLU A 77 -13.49 -10.20 6.42
CA GLU A 77 -14.58 -9.36 6.93
C GLU A 77 -14.55 -9.27 8.46
N GLY A 78 -14.60 -8.05 8.97
CA GLY A 78 -14.59 -7.77 10.41
C GLY A 78 -13.22 -7.69 11.05
N LEU A 79 -12.11 -7.98 10.33
CA LEU A 79 -10.76 -7.68 10.81
C LEU A 79 -10.60 -6.18 11.03
N LYS A 80 -9.69 -5.82 11.93
CA LYS A 80 -9.31 -4.44 12.24
C LYS A 80 -7.84 -4.22 11.87
N VAL A 81 -7.59 -3.32 10.94
CA VAL A 81 -6.24 -2.93 10.51
C VAL A 81 -5.92 -1.55 11.05
N ALA A 82 -4.76 -1.40 11.69
CA ALA A 82 -4.18 -0.12 12.04
C ALA A 82 -2.97 0.16 11.14
N TYR A 83 -3.07 1.17 10.31
CA TYR A 83 -1.93 1.71 9.56
C TYR A 83 -1.31 2.86 10.34
N ILE A 84 0.00 2.79 10.61
CA ILE A 84 0.75 3.77 11.38
C ILE A 84 1.85 4.37 10.50
N GLY A 85 1.75 5.64 10.14
CA GLY A 85 2.78 6.27 9.30
C GLY A 85 2.24 7.29 8.31
N ASP A 86 2.95 7.44 7.20
CA ASP A 86 2.64 8.38 6.13
C ASP A 86 1.43 7.94 5.29
N GLY A 87 0.56 8.88 4.96
CA GLY A 87 -0.60 8.65 4.08
C GLY A 87 -0.23 8.46 2.61
N ASN A 88 0.80 7.68 2.35
CA ASN A 88 1.39 7.44 1.04
C ASN A 88 0.56 6.51 0.12
N ASN A 89 1.13 6.08 -0.99
CA ASN A 89 0.47 5.21 -1.98
C ASN A 89 0.08 3.83 -1.44
N VAL A 90 0.84 3.26 -0.49
CA VAL A 90 0.51 2.01 0.19
C VAL A 90 -0.69 2.23 1.10
N CYS A 91 -0.67 3.27 1.93
CA CYS A 91 -1.80 3.66 2.78
C CYS A 91 -3.08 3.90 1.96
N ASN A 92 -2.99 4.67 0.87
CA ASN A 92 -4.11 4.94 -0.02
C ASN A 92 -4.74 3.65 -0.59
N SER A 93 -3.89 2.72 -1.02
CA SER A 93 -4.35 1.46 -1.57
C SER A 93 -4.90 0.52 -0.50
N LEU A 94 -4.30 0.52 0.70
CA LEU A 94 -4.75 -0.28 1.84
C LEU A 94 -6.15 0.18 2.31
N LEU A 95 -6.39 1.49 2.37
CA LEU A 95 -7.70 2.07 2.65
C LEU A 95 -8.79 1.53 1.71
N ILE A 96 -8.50 1.52 0.40
CA ILE A 96 -9.44 1.03 -0.62
C ILE A 96 -9.60 -0.49 -0.52
N GLY A 97 -8.52 -1.25 -0.35
CA GLY A 97 -8.55 -2.70 -0.25
C GLY A 97 -9.31 -3.17 0.98
N CYS A 98 -8.99 -2.65 2.15
CA CYS A 98 -9.65 -2.98 3.41
C CYS A 98 -11.15 -2.67 3.35
N SER A 99 -11.51 -1.45 2.95
CA SER A 99 -12.92 -1.05 2.87
C SER A 99 -13.74 -1.90 1.89
N LYS A 100 -13.16 -2.34 0.77
CA LYS A 100 -13.82 -3.26 -0.17
C LYS A 100 -14.05 -4.66 0.38
N MET A 101 -13.18 -5.10 1.28
CA MET A 101 -13.23 -6.45 1.85
C MET A 101 -13.95 -6.51 3.21
N GLY A 102 -14.60 -5.42 3.64
CA GLY A 102 -15.30 -5.39 4.92
C GLY A 102 -14.38 -5.33 6.14
N ILE A 103 -13.13 -4.88 5.96
CA ILE A 103 -12.13 -4.74 7.01
C ILE A 103 -12.20 -3.31 7.58
N ASP A 104 -12.30 -3.18 8.90
CA ASP A 104 -12.18 -1.90 9.59
C ASP A 104 -10.73 -1.39 9.47
N ILE A 105 -10.53 -0.14 9.07
CA ILE A 105 -9.20 0.45 8.97
C ILE A 105 -9.10 1.77 9.71
N SER A 106 -8.08 1.90 10.55
CA SER A 106 -7.69 3.12 11.27
C SER A 106 -6.29 3.54 10.83
N VAL A 107 -6.17 4.74 10.27
CA VAL A 107 -4.87 5.33 9.88
C VAL A 107 -4.45 6.34 10.93
N ALA A 108 -3.26 6.20 11.50
CA ALA A 108 -2.65 7.21 12.36
C ALA A 108 -1.46 7.86 11.64
N CYS A 109 -1.55 9.17 11.42
CA CYS A 109 -0.53 9.97 10.74
C CYS A 109 -0.40 11.37 11.35
N PRO A 110 0.76 12.05 11.24
CA PRO A 110 0.90 13.45 11.62
C PRO A 110 0.02 14.38 10.76
N TYR A 111 -0.18 15.60 11.21
CA TYR A 111 -0.80 16.65 10.37
C TYR A 111 0.08 16.95 9.16
N GLY A 112 -0.56 17.07 7.98
CA GLY A 112 0.11 17.30 6.70
C GLY A 112 0.55 16.02 5.97
N TYR A 113 0.40 14.85 6.62
CA TYR A 113 0.77 13.54 6.08
C TYR A 113 -0.46 12.61 5.97
N GLU A 114 -1.62 13.18 5.75
CA GLU A 114 -2.86 12.43 5.59
C GLU A 114 -2.91 11.67 4.26
N PRO A 115 -3.64 10.54 4.20
CA PRO A 115 -3.99 9.90 2.93
C PRO A 115 -4.66 10.86 1.96
N SER A 116 -4.55 10.61 0.67
CA SER A 116 -5.19 11.43 -0.34
C SER A 116 -6.72 11.48 -0.13
N SER A 117 -7.32 12.65 -0.37
CA SER A 117 -8.78 12.83 -0.27
C SER A 117 -9.52 11.88 -1.22
N GLU A 118 -8.98 11.63 -2.41
CA GLU A 118 -9.54 10.70 -3.39
C GLU A 118 -9.63 9.27 -2.85
N ALA A 119 -8.55 8.78 -2.22
CA ALA A 119 -8.52 7.46 -1.61
C ALA A 119 -9.47 7.36 -0.41
N LEU A 120 -9.50 8.38 0.44
CA LEU A 120 -10.41 8.45 1.58
C LEU A 120 -11.88 8.44 1.16
N ASP A 121 -12.25 9.23 0.16
CA ASP A 121 -13.61 9.29 -0.35
C ASP A 121 -14.03 7.97 -1.01
N SER A 122 -13.09 7.32 -1.71
CA SER A 122 -13.32 5.99 -2.28
C SER A 122 -13.51 4.94 -1.18
N ALA A 123 -12.67 4.96 -0.15
CA ALA A 123 -12.76 4.04 0.98
C ALA A 123 -14.07 4.22 1.77
N LYS A 124 -14.51 5.46 2.00
CA LYS A 124 -15.78 5.73 2.67
C LYS A 124 -16.98 5.20 1.89
N ARG A 125 -17.02 5.40 0.56
CA ARG A 125 -18.08 4.82 -0.29
C ARG A 125 -18.11 3.29 -0.22
N ASN A 126 -16.95 2.63 -0.28
CA ASN A 126 -16.88 1.19 -0.11
C ASN A 126 -17.37 0.75 1.27
N ALA A 127 -17.02 1.50 2.32
CA ALA A 127 -17.44 1.22 3.69
C ALA A 127 -18.95 1.33 3.89
N GLU A 128 -19.64 2.24 3.18
CA GLU A 128 -21.11 2.30 3.17
C GLU A 128 -21.74 1.01 2.62
N GLU A 129 -21.11 0.36 1.64
CA GLU A 129 -21.57 -0.88 1.03
C GLU A 129 -21.26 -2.12 1.89
N THR A 130 -20.09 -2.14 2.53
CA THR A 130 -19.59 -3.32 3.27
C THR A 130 -19.89 -3.28 4.77
N GLY A 131 -20.23 -2.10 5.31
CA GLY A 131 -20.39 -1.87 6.75
C GLY A 131 -19.09 -1.69 7.52
N SER A 132 -17.93 -1.68 6.85
CA SER A 132 -16.64 -1.43 7.49
C SER A 132 -16.48 0.03 7.95
N LYS A 133 -15.50 0.28 8.80
CA LYS A 133 -15.20 1.61 9.35
C LYS A 133 -13.86 2.12 8.85
N VAL A 134 -13.85 3.37 8.40
CA VAL A 134 -12.63 4.07 7.95
C VAL A 134 -12.39 5.27 8.86
N LYS A 135 -11.24 5.33 9.52
CA LYS A 135 -10.87 6.41 10.44
C LYS A 135 -9.48 6.95 10.11
N VAL A 136 -9.31 8.26 10.28
CA VAL A 136 -7.99 8.92 10.29
C VAL A 136 -7.81 9.56 11.66
N LEU A 137 -6.75 9.19 12.34
CA LEU A 137 -6.44 9.52 13.73
C LEU A 137 -5.07 10.19 13.83
N ARG A 138 -4.76 10.75 15.00
CA ARG A 138 -3.44 11.34 15.31
C ARG A 138 -2.68 10.56 16.37
N ASP A 139 -3.37 9.68 17.07
CA ASP A 139 -2.75 8.85 18.09
C ASP A 139 -2.57 7.42 17.59
N PRO A 140 -1.32 6.95 17.39
CA PRO A 140 -1.04 5.59 16.96
C PRO A 140 -1.54 4.54 17.94
N PHE A 141 -1.55 4.82 19.26
CA PHE A 141 -2.07 3.89 20.24
C PHE A 141 -3.59 3.76 20.20
N GLU A 142 -4.30 4.83 19.85
CA GLU A 142 -5.74 4.77 19.61
C GLU A 142 -6.05 3.94 18.35
N ALA A 143 -5.28 4.14 17.28
CA ALA A 143 -5.46 3.37 16.05
C ALA A 143 -5.16 1.88 16.24
N ALA A 144 -4.09 1.55 16.97
CA ALA A 144 -3.62 0.20 17.21
C ALA A 144 -4.48 -0.60 18.21
N ARG A 145 -5.33 0.09 19.00
CA ARG A 145 -6.12 -0.57 20.05
C ARG A 145 -7.02 -1.68 19.50
N GLU A 146 -6.79 -2.90 19.98
CA GLU A 146 -7.50 -4.11 19.55
C GLU A 146 -7.45 -4.37 18.04
N ALA A 147 -6.43 -3.84 17.35
CA ALA A 147 -6.21 -4.13 15.95
C ALA A 147 -5.69 -5.57 15.77
N ASP A 148 -6.19 -6.26 14.74
CA ASP A 148 -5.74 -7.60 14.35
C ASP A 148 -4.47 -7.52 13.50
N VAL A 149 -4.26 -6.40 12.84
CA VAL A 149 -3.07 -6.14 12.01
C VAL A 149 -2.54 -4.74 12.30
N ILE A 150 -1.25 -4.63 12.58
CA ILE A 150 -0.49 -3.39 12.60
C ILE A 150 0.32 -3.33 11.31
N TYR A 151 0.09 -2.31 10.51
CA TYR A 151 0.79 -2.08 9.25
C TYR A 151 1.56 -0.76 9.30
N THR A 152 2.78 -0.74 8.80
CA THR A 152 3.53 0.49 8.55
C THR A 152 4.28 0.42 7.22
N ASP A 153 4.74 1.56 6.75
CA ASP A 153 5.61 1.71 5.60
C ASP A 153 6.62 2.83 5.88
N THR A 154 7.62 2.97 5.00
CA THR A 154 8.67 3.98 5.15
C THR A 154 8.09 5.39 5.33
N PHE A 155 8.68 6.17 6.23
CA PHE A 155 8.33 7.58 6.43
C PHE A 155 8.84 8.50 5.33
N VAL A 156 9.85 8.05 4.60
CA VAL A 156 10.45 8.77 3.48
C VAL A 156 10.29 7.94 2.22
N SER A 157 9.25 8.24 1.45
CA SER A 157 8.96 7.55 0.21
C SER A 157 9.90 7.96 -0.92
N MET A 158 9.91 7.18 -1.99
CA MET A 158 10.69 7.48 -3.20
C MET A 158 10.25 8.83 -3.81
N GLY A 159 11.20 9.76 -3.91
CA GLY A 159 10.99 11.13 -4.37
C GLY A 159 10.97 12.18 -3.25
N ASP A 160 10.87 11.75 -1.99
CA ASP A 160 10.81 12.62 -0.81
C ASP A 160 12.16 12.71 -0.07
N GLU A 161 13.24 12.21 -0.66
CA GLU A 161 14.56 12.10 -0.01
C GLU A 161 15.11 13.47 0.41
N ALA A 162 14.73 14.54 -0.30
CA ALA A 162 15.12 15.90 0.03
C ALA A 162 14.46 16.42 1.32
N GLU A 163 13.31 15.83 1.72
CA GLU A 163 12.53 16.20 2.93
C GLU A 163 12.81 15.27 4.11
N ARG A 164 13.82 14.38 4.01
CA ARG A 164 14.06 13.30 4.98
C ARG A 164 14.11 13.79 6.44
N GLU A 165 14.86 14.85 6.74
CA GLU A 165 15.02 15.36 8.11
C GLU A 165 13.70 15.89 8.67
N GLU A 166 12.94 16.61 7.87
CA GLU A 166 11.65 17.15 8.25
C GLU A 166 10.64 16.03 8.51
N ARG A 167 10.56 15.04 7.59
CA ARG A 167 9.70 13.88 7.73
C ARG A 167 10.04 13.06 8.98
N LEU A 168 11.29 12.70 9.18
CA LEU A 168 11.69 11.95 10.37
C LEU A 168 11.36 12.70 11.67
N SER A 169 11.51 14.03 11.69
CA SER A 169 11.13 14.85 12.85
C SER A 169 9.62 14.85 13.10
N ALA A 170 8.79 14.77 12.06
CA ALA A 170 7.34 14.71 12.19
C ALA A 170 6.84 13.35 12.69
N PHE A 171 7.50 12.27 12.31
CA PHE A 171 7.07 10.91 12.63
C PHE A 171 7.70 10.35 13.90
N LEU A 172 9.00 10.60 14.15
CA LEU A 172 9.72 10.02 15.30
C LEU A 172 9.61 10.84 16.56
N PRO A 173 9.58 10.19 17.73
CA PRO A 173 9.45 8.72 17.93
C PRO A 173 8.00 8.24 17.93
N ARG A 174 7.03 9.14 17.76
CA ARG A 174 5.61 8.90 18.06
C ARG A 174 4.96 7.83 17.19
N TYR A 175 5.31 7.78 15.89
CA TYR A 175 4.69 6.88 14.90
C TYR A 175 5.53 5.65 14.61
N GLN A 176 6.65 5.44 15.33
CA GLN A 176 7.44 4.23 15.22
C GLN A 176 6.65 3.03 15.78
N VAL A 177 6.53 1.97 14.99
CA VAL A 177 5.95 0.71 15.47
C VAL A 177 7.00 -0.02 16.31
N ASN A 178 6.69 -0.18 17.58
CA ASN A 178 7.54 -0.80 18.60
C ASN A 178 6.72 -1.77 19.46
N ALA A 179 7.39 -2.47 20.38
CA ALA A 179 6.74 -3.44 21.26
C ALA A 179 5.62 -2.83 22.14
N GLU A 180 5.75 -1.57 22.57
CA GLU A 180 4.72 -0.92 23.36
C GLU A 180 3.43 -0.68 22.56
N LEU A 181 3.57 -0.36 21.25
CA LEU A 181 2.43 -0.23 20.37
C LEU A 181 1.75 -1.58 20.10
N LEU A 182 2.52 -2.66 19.94
CA LEU A 182 1.96 -4.01 19.76
C LEU A 182 1.17 -4.48 20.98
N LYS A 183 1.55 -4.08 22.21
CA LYS A 183 0.84 -4.48 23.44
C LYS A 183 -0.61 -4.01 23.52
N VAL A 184 -1.00 -2.95 22.79
CA VAL A 184 -2.39 -2.47 22.79
C VAL A 184 -3.24 -3.08 21.68
N ALA A 185 -2.61 -3.78 20.73
CA ALA A 185 -3.27 -4.56 19.69
C ALA A 185 -3.86 -5.86 20.25
N SER A 186 -4.57 -6.62 19.44
CA SER A 186 -5.08 -7.93 19.86
C SER A 186 -3.94 -8.90 20.17
N GLU A 187 -4.17 -9.88 21.04
CA GLU A 187 -3.15 -10.86 21.47
C GLU A 187 -2.47 -11.58 20.31
N ASN A 188 -3.22 -11.85 19.24
CA ASN A 188 -2.73 -12.52 18.04
C ASN A 188 -2.53 -11.54 16.87
N ALA A 189 -2.32 -10.26 17.17
CA ALA A 189 -2.10 -9.26 16.13
C ALA A 189 -0.89 -9.59 15.27
N LEU A 190 -1.00 -9.35 13.97
CA LEU A 190 0.10 -9.49 13.02
C LEU A 190 0.76 -8.14 12.77
N PHE A 191 2.07 -8.16 12.54
CA PHE A 191 2.81 -7.02 12.01
C PHE A 191 3.09 -7.23 10.52
N MET A 192 2.79 -6.21 9.70
CA MET A 192 2.97 -6.22 8.25
C MET A 192 3.73 -4.98 7.78
N HIS A 193 4.50 -5.12 6.71
CA HIS A 193 5.28 -4.08 6.05
C HIS A 193 5.65 -4.50 4.64
N CYS A 194 5.36 -3.68 3.64
CA CYS A 194 5.59 -4.02 2.23
C CYS A 194 7.07 -4.19 1.83
N LEU A 195 8.01 -3.83 2.72
CA LEU A 195 9.46 -3.82 2.48
C LEU A 195 9.88 -2.96 1.26
N PRO A 196 11.12 -2.40 1.27
CA PRO A 196 12.15 -2.50 2.32
C PRO A 196 11.81 -1.67 3.55
N ALA A 197 12.17 -2.13 4.75
CA ALA A 197 11.99 -1.41 6.00
C ALA A 197 13.29 -0.69 6.42
N HIS A 198 13.14 0.52 6.98
CA HIS A 198 14.23 1.25 7.64
C HIS A 198 14.15 0.98 9.15
N ARG A 199 14.93 -0.01 9.56
CA ARG A 199 14.97 -0.46 10.96
C ARG A 199 15.33 0.70 11.89
N ASN A 200 14.62 0.78 13.02
CA ASN A 200 14.71 1.86 14.00
C ASN A 200 14.25 3.25 13.51
N GLU A 201 13.63 3.32 12.33
CA GLU A 201 12.85 4.47 11.88
C GLU A 201 11.35 4.14 12.05
N GLU A 202 10.68 3.58 11.03
CA GLU A 202 9.24 3.26 11.12
C GLU A 202 8.93 2.02 11.97
N VAL A 203 9.91 1.12 12.16
CA VAL A 203 9.75 -0.11 12.94
C VAL A 203 11.02 -0.48 13.68
N THR A 204 10.89 -1.02 14.89
CA THR A 204 12.04 -1.56 15.65
C THR A 204 12.42 -2.98 15.21
N ASP A 205 13.69 -3.37 15.44
CA ASP A 205 14.18 -4.71 15.11
C ASP A 205 13.38 -5.81 15.81
N GLU A 206 13.03 -5.61 17.07
CA GLU A 206 12.27 -6.60 17.86
C GLU A 206 10.87 -6.86 17.30
N VAL A 207 10.24 -5.88 16.63
CA VAL A 207 8.93 -6.02 16.01
C VAL A 207 9.06 -6.74 14.68
N ILE A 208 9.92 -6.27 13.78
CA ILE A 208 10.03 -6.84 12.43
C ILE A 208 10.59 -8.27 12.43
N ASP A 209 11.45 -8.60 13.41
CA ASP A 209 12.02 -9.94 13.58
C ASP A 209 11.24 -10.78 14.63
N GLY A 210 10.21 -10.20 15.24
CA GLY A 210 9.41 -10.83 16.28
C GLY A 210 8.39 -11.85 15.77
N SER A 211 7.79 -12.59 16.70
CA SER A 211 6.83 -13.66 16.40
C SER A 211 5.51 -13.19 15.78
N HIS A 212 5.17 -11.92 15.91
CA HIS A 212 4.00 -11.29 15.29
C HIS A 212 4.23 -10.88 13.84
N SER A 213 5.48 -10.84 13.39
CA SER A 213 5.85 -10.39 12.06
C SER A 213 5.54 -11.45 11.00
N VAL A 214 4.84 -11.04 9.95
CA VAL A 214 4.56 -11.87 8.76
C VAL A 214 5.09 -11.22 7.48
N VAL A 215 6.05 -10.30 7.60
CA VAL A 215 6.60 -9.54 6.47
C VAL A 215 7.25 -10.43 5.41
N TRP A 216 7.81 -11.58 5.80
CA TRP A 216 8.41 -12.53 4.86
C TRP A 216 7.37 -13.32 4.08
N ASP A 217 6.28 -13.74 4.72
CA ASP A 217 5.13 -14.37 4.06
C ASP A 217 4.42 -13.38 3.13
N GLU A 218 4.27 -12.12 3.58
CA GLU A 218 3.74 -11.03 2.77
C GLU A 218 4.59 -10.80 1.51
N ALA A 219 5.92 -10.77 1.66
CA ALA A 219 6.84 -10.63 0.53
C ALA A 219 6.75 -11.82 -0.44
N GLU A 220 6.65 -13.06 0.06
CA GLU A 220 6.44 -14.25 -0.77
C GLU A 220 5.10 -14.17 -1.52
N ASN A 221 4.05 -13.73 -0.85
CA ASN A 221 2.72 -13.60 -1.43
C ASN A 221 2.64 -12.59 -2.59
N ARG A 222 3.60 -11.67 -2.69
CA ARG A 222 3.78 -10.83 -3.89
C ARG A 222 3.98 -11.67 -5.16
N LEU A 223 4.75 -12.76 -5.07
CA LEU A 223 4.97 -13.66 -6.20
C LEU A 223 3.68 -14.39 -6.58
N HIS A 224 2.98 -14.95 -5.60
CA HIS A 224 1.79 -15.76 -5.83
C HIS A 224 0.64 -14.91 -6.38
N THR A 225 0.39 -13.75 -5.81
CA THR A 225 -0.66 -12.84 -6.26
C THR A 225 -0.36 -12.19 -7.62
N ALA A 226 0.92 -11.87 -7.91
CA ALA A 226 1.31 -11.39 -9.24
C ALA A 226 1.03 -12.43 -10.32
N LYS A 227 1.33 -13.71 -10.07
CA LYS A 227 0.97 -14.83 -10.97
C LYS A 227 -0.54 -14.93 -11.17
N ALA A 228 -1.31 -14.83 -10.08
CA ALA A 228 -2.78 -14.90 -10.14
C ALA A 228 -3.39 -13.73 -10.93
N ILE A 229 -2.87 -12.51 -10.73
CA ILE A 229 -3.28 -11.31 -11.49
C ILE A 229 -3.02 -11.53 -12.99
N LEU A 230 -1.80 -11.96 -13.36
CA LEU A 230 -1.47 -12.22 -14.77
C LEU A 230 -2.36 -13.31 -15.37
N ALA A 231 -2.53 -14.43 -14.67
CA ALA A 231 -3.37 -15.54 -15.14
C ALA A 231 -4.86 -15.15 -15.31
N LYS A 232 -5.33 -14.17 -14.52
CA LYS A 232 -6.71 -13.68 -14.59
C LYS A 232 -6.94 -12.65 -15.69
N ILE A 233 -5.94 -11.81 -15.96
CA ILE A 233 -6.08 -10.62 -16.80
C ILE A 233 -5.58 -10.88 -18.23
N VAL A 234 -4.49 -11.64 -18.38
CA VAL A 234 -3.94 -12.00 -19.70
C VAL A 234 -4.75 -13.16 -20.27
N LYS A 235 -5.29 -12.97 -21.46
CA LYS A 235 -6.12 -13.98 -22.16
C LYS A 235 -5.35 -14.61 -23.31
#